data_0cffaba69a6e95a979fc3453510412ac
#
_entry.id   0cffaba69a6e95a979fc3453510412ac
#
_cell.length_a   1.000
_cell.length_b   1.000
_cell.length_c   1.000
_cell.angle_alpha   90.00
_cell.angle_beta   90.00
_cell.angle_gamma   90.00
#
_symmetry.space_group_name_H-M   'P 1'
#
loop_
_entity.id
_entity.type
_entity.pdbx_description
1 polymer ?
#
loop_
_entity_poly.entity_id
_entity_poly.type
_entity_poly.pdbx_seq_one_letter_code
_entity_poly.pdbx_strand_id
1 'polypeptide(L)'
;MISKEKNCSTSSNKKIENNKIQCPICNNFFSNKCNLKTHISSIHNKFLPYKCPYPNCIKKYPNNSRLKVHLRTHTGIKPYQCEICLKNFNEIGNLKVHMNKHEKEKKFKCQFCDKSYKSNGHLKEHINIIHLKLK
;
A
#
# COMPACT_ATOMS: atom_id res chain seq x y z
N MET A 1 4.22 -28.27 20.17
CA MET A 1 4.63 -26.99 20.80
C MET A 1 4.45 -25.90 19.76
N ILE A 2 3.37 -25.13 19.88
CA ILE A 2 3.03 -24.08 18.91
C ILE A 2 3.69 -22.79 19.41
N SER A 3 4.76 -22.36 18.74
CA SER A 3 5.45 -21.12 19.05
C SER A 3 4.52 -19.95 18.76
N LYS A 4 4.09 -19.24 19.81
CA LYS A 4 3.35 -17.97 19.72
C LYS A 4 4.24 -16.93 19.08
N GLU A 5 4.05 -16.67 17.79
CA GLU A 5 4.64 -15.51 17.12
C GLU A 5 4.06 -14.25 17.75
N LYS A 6 4.94 -13.45 18.35
CA LYS A 6 4.62 -12.14 18.93
C LYS A 6 4.11 -11.23 17.82
N ASN A 7 2.83 -10.87 17.87
CA ASN A 7 2.23 -9.83 17.08
C ASN A 7 3.06 -8.55 17.20
N CYS A 8 3.53 -8.02 16.08
CA CYS A 8 4.17 -6.71 16.00
C CYS A 8 3.10 -5.64 16.27
N SER A 9 2.87 -5.34 17.55
CA SER A 9 1.93 -4.33 18.00
C SER A 9 2.40 -2.97 17.54
N THR A 10 1.53 -2.26 16.83
CA THR A 10 1.68 -0.83 16.52
C THR A 10 1.49 -0.04 17.81
N SER A 11 2.57 0.23 18.54
CA SER A 11 2.59 1.18 19.66
C SER A 11 2.95 2.56 19.17
N SER A 12 1.95 3.45 19.24
CA SER A 12 1.99 4.85 19.69
C SER A 12 3.22 5.72 19.39
N ASN A 13 2.97 6.80 18.65
CA ASN A 13 3.60 8.14 18.70
C ASN A 13 4.87 8.27 19.55
N LYS A 14 6.03 8.02 18.94
CA LYS A 14 7.29 8.66 19.32
C LYS A 14 7.80 9.44 18.10
N LYS A 15 8.28 10.68 18.33
CA LYS A 15 8.94 11.56 17.36
C LYS A 15 9.82 10.73 16.41
N ILE A 16 9.51 10.80 15.13
CA ILE A 16 10.21 10.05 14.08
C ILE A 16 11.49 10.82 13.77
N GLU A 17 12.58 10.39 14.38
CA GLU A 17 13.87 10.57 13.76
C GLU A 17 13.86 9.75 12.46
N ASN A 18 14.30 10.35 11.35
CA ASN A 18 14.27 9.81 9.99
C ASN A 18 15.20 8.59 9.82
N ASN A 19 15.04 7.55 10.63
CA ASN A 19 15.84 6.33 10.52
C ASN A 19 15.14 5.35 9.56
N LYS A 20 15.23 5.66 8.25
CA LYS A 20 14.77 4.74 7.20
C LYS A 20 15.71 3.53 7.17
N ILE A 21 15.15 2.34 7.38
CA ILE A 21 15.90 1.08 7.35
C ILE A 21 15.91 0.56 5.92
N GLN A 22 17.10 0.34 5.38
CA GLN A 22 17.28 -0.14 4.01
C GLN A 22 17.20 -1.66 3.92
N CYS A 23 16.55 -2.18 2.87
CA CYS A 23 16.58 -3.61 2.55
C CYS A 23 17.94 -3.98 1.94
N PRO A 24 18.66 -4.97 2.51
CA PRO A 24 19.98 -5.35 1.99
C PRO A 24 19.94 -6.04 0.63
N ILE A 25 18.77 -6.47 0.16
CA ILE A 25 18.62 -7.23 -1.09
C ILE A 25 18.22 -6.32 -2.26
N CYS A 26 17.33 -5.35 -2.05
CA CYS A 26 16.80 -4.49 -3.12
C CYS A 26 16.95 -2.99 -2.85
N ASN A 27 17.66 -2.61 -1.78
CA ASN A 27 17.93 -1.23 -1.37
C ASN A 27 16.70 -0.34 -1.11
N ASN A 28 15.49 -0.89 -1.08
CA ASN A 28 14.28 -0.15 -0.72
C ASN A 28 14.28 0.25 0.76
N PHE A 29 13.73 1.44 1.06
CA PHE A 29 13.70 1.99 2.41
C PHE A 29 12.36 1.73 3.11
N PHE A 30 12.42 1.44 4.41
CA PHE A 30 11.27 1.14 5.26
C PHE A 30 11.28 1.97 6.54
N SER A 31 10.09 2.33 7.00
CA SER A 31 9.90 3.16 8.21
C SER A 31 10.20 2.40 9.51
N ASN A 32 10.20 1.08 9.52
CA ASN A 32 10.49 0.26 10.69
C ASN A 32 10.91 -1.17 10.29
N LYS A 33 11.54 -1.88 11.25
CA LYS A 33 12.02 -3.26 11.09
C LYS A 33 10.91 -4.25 10.74
N CYS A 34 9.69 -4.04 11.22
CA CYS A 34 8.56 -4.92 10.96
C CYS A 34 8.13 -4.88 9.49
N ASN A 35 8.06 -3.67 8.92
CA ASN A 35 7.78 -3.48 7.50
C ASN A 35 8.88 -4.07 6.63
N LEU A 36 10.15 -3.90 7.01
CA LEU A 36 11.29 -4.52 6.32
C LEU A 36 11.20 -6.06 6.39
N LYS A 37 10.95 -6.63 7.56
CA LYS A 37 10.82 -8.09 7.73
C LYS A 37 9.69 -8.65 6.87
N THR A 38 8.52 -7.99 6.86
CA THR A 38 7.39 -8.39 6.01
C THR A 38 7.72 -8.28 4.53
N HIS A 39 8.43 -7.24 4.12
CA HIS A 39 8.89 -7.07 2.74
C HIS A 39 9.86 -8.19 2.33
N ILE A 40 10.91 -8.46 3.11
CA ILE A 40 11.88 -9.54 2.82
C ILE A 40 11.14 -10.88 2.70
N SER A 41 10.28 -11.19 3.67
CA SER A 41 9.51 -12.43 3.69
C SER A 41 8.61 -12.59 2.46
N SER A 42 7.91 -11.53 2.06
CA SER A 42 6.92 -11.61 0.98
C SER A 42 7.51 -11.46 -0.43
N ILE A 43 8.55 -10.65 -0.59
CA ILE A 43 9.11 -10.32 -1.91
C ILE A 43 10.32 -11.21 -2.23
N HIS A 44 11.27 -11.31 -1.30
CA HIS A 44 12.49 -12.07 -1.56
C HIS A 44 12.33 -13.57 -1.27
N ASN A 45 11.67 -13.92 -0.15
CA ASN A 45 11.47 -15.32 0.23
C ASN A 45 10.15 -15.91 -0.29
N LYS A 46 9.27 -15.11 -0.88
CA LYS A 46 7.93 -15.50 -1.36
C LYS A 46 7.08 -16.24 -0.32
N PHE A 47 7.35 -15.99 0.96
CA PHE A 47 6.63 -16.62 2.07
C PHE A 47 5.32 -15.88 2.36
N LEU A 48 4.20 -16.51 2.02
CA LEU A 48 2.84 -15.97 2.12
C LEU A 48 1.95 -16.94 2.91
N PRO A 49 2.03 -16.96 4.25
CA PRO A 49 1.39 -17.99 5.07
C PRO A 49 -0.13 -17.89 5.15
N TYR A 50 -0.72 -16.71 4.84
CA TYR A 50 -2.15 -16.48 4.97
C TYR A 50 -2.86 -16.75 3.65
N LYS A 51 -3.40 -17.97 3.47
CA LYS A 51 -4.20 -18.35 2.30
C LYS A 51 -5.64 -17.84 2.42
N CYS A 52 -6.23 -17.45 1.30
CA CYS A 52 -7.67 -17.20 1.22
C CYS A 52 -8.45 -18.51 1.43
N PRO A 53 -9.46 -18.54 2.34
CA PRO A 53 -10.25 -19.73 2.60
C PRO A 53 -11.36 -19.96 1.58
N TYR A 54 -11.66 -19.01 0.71
CA TYR A 54 -12.71 -19.14 -0.27
C TYR A 54 -12.34 -20.17 -1.36
N PRO A 55 -13.28 -21.05 -1.77
CA PRO A 55 -13.04 -22.03 -2.81
C PRO A 55 -12.63 -21.34 -4.12
N ASN A 56 -11.72 -21.99 -4.85
CA ASN A 56 -11.14 -21.47 -6.10
C ASN A 56 -10.32 -20.19 -6.00
N CYS A 57 -10.12 -19.62 -4.78
CA CYS A 57 -9.27 -18.47 -4.59
C CYS A 57 -7.84 -18.89 -4.19
N ILE A 58 -6.88 -18.76 -5.11
CA ILE A 58 -5.49 -19.15 -4.92
C ILE A 58 -4.64 -18.07 -4.21
N LYS A 59 -5.24 -16.94 -3.85
CA LYS A 59 -4.51 -15.79 -3.29
C LYS A 59 -3.98 -16.07 -1.90
N LYS A 60 -2.71 -15.64 -1.68
CA LYS A 60 -2.01 -15.75 -0.40
C LYS A 60 -1.45 -14.38 -0.01
N TYR A 61 -1.28 -14.15 1.30
CA TYR A 61 -0.88 -12.85 1.83
C TYR A 61 0.22 -12.98 2.89
N PRO A 62 1.07 -11.95 3.06
CA PRO A 62 2.16 -11.97 4.03
C PRO A 62 1.69 -11.80 5.48
N ASN A 63 0.48 -11.25 5.68
CA ASN A 63 -0.10 -11.03 7.01
C ASN A 63 -1.63 -11.08 6.98
N ASN A 64 -2.22 -11.29 8.15
CA ASN A 64 -3.66 -11.42 8.32
C ASN A 64 -4.43 -10.14 7.94
N SER A 65 -3.85 -8.96 8.17
CA SER A 65 -4.51 -7.68 7.83
C SER A 65 -4.77 -7.56 6.33
N ARG A 66 -3.80 -7.93 5.48
CA ARG A 66 -3.97 -7.95 4.03
C ARG A 66 -4.95 -9.03 3.58
N LEU A 67 -4.95 -10.20 4.22
CA LEU A 67 -5.96 -11.22 3.97
C LEU A 67 -7.36 -10.72 4.32
N LYS A 68 -7.57 -10.09 5.50
CA LYS A 68 -8.87 -9.51 5.89
C LYS A 68 -9.39 -8.50 4.87
N VAL A 69 -8.52 -7.63 4.36
CA VAL A 69 -8.91 -6.67 3.31
C VAL A 69 -9.31 -7.40 2.02
N HIS A 70 -8.55 -8.43 1.62
CA HIS A 70 -8.91 -9.23 0.46
C HIS A 70 -10.25 -9.96 0.62
N LEU A 71 -10.55 -10.51 1.81
CA LEU A 71 -11.84 -11.17 2.05
C LEU A 71 -13.05 -10.28 1.80
N ARG A 72 -12.89 -8.95 1.95
CA ARG A 72 -13.93 -7.99 1.57
C ARG A 72 -14.30 -8.04 0.08
N THR A 73 -13.40 -8.52 -0.79
CA THR A 73 -13.71 -8.67 -2.21
C THR A 73 -14.67 -9.82 -2.47
N HIS A 74 -14.70 -10.84 -1.62
CA HIS A 74 -15.65 -11.95 -1.69
C HIS A 74 -16.99 -11.61 -1.05
N THR A 75 -16.97 -10.85 0.05
CA THR A 75 -18.19 -10.46 0.78
C THR A 75 -18.84 -9.19 0.24
N GLY A 76 -18.19 -8.47 -0.67
CA GLY A 76 -18.67 -7.19 -1.18
C GLY A 76 -18.64 -6.03 -0.17
N ILE A 77 -18.14 -6.25 1.05
CA ILE A 77 -18.12 -5.24 2.12
C ILE A 77 -17.19 -4.08 1.74
N LYS A 78 -17.71 -2.86 1.77
CA LYS A 78 -16.99 -1.61 1.48
C LYS A 78 -17.24 -0.60 2.60
N PRO A 79 -16.47 -0.66 3.70
CA PRO A 79 -16.75 0.13 4.91
C PRO A 79 -16.51 1.63 4.79
N TYR A 80 -15.85 2.07 3.73
CA TYR A 80 -15.41 3.46 3.58
C TYR A 80 -16.22 4.16 2.49
N GLN A 81 -17.06 5.11 2.87
CA GLN A 81 -17.89 5.88 1.94
C GLN A 81 -17.27 7.25 1.64
N CYS A 82 -17.37 7.68 0.40
CA CYS A 82 -17.08 9.05 -0.01
C CYS A 82 -18.27 9.94 0.33
N GLU A 83 -18.07 10.98 1.15
CA GLU A 83 -19.13 11.90 1.56
C GLU A 83 -19.63 12.79 0.41
N ILE A 84 -18.83 13.00 -0.64
CA ILE A 84 -19.17 13.87 -1.76
C ILE A 84 -20.02 13.15 -2.82
N CYS A 85 -19.72 11.88 -3.13
CA CYS A 85 -20.42 11.14 -4.20
C CYS A 85 -20.99 9.79 -3.76
N LEU A 86 -20.97 9.49 -2.46
CA LEU A 86 -21.50 8.31 -1.80
C LEU A 86 -20.94 6.96 -2.30
N LYS A 87 -19.88 6.97 -3.09
CA LYS A 87 -19.18 5.75 -3.52
C LYS A 87 -18.47 5.06 -2.36
N ASN A 88 -18.63 3.74 -2.28
CA ASN A 88 -18.06 2.92 -1.22
C ASN A 88 -16.76 2.22 -1.66
N PHE A 89 -15.81 2.09 -0.73
CA PHE A 89 -14.50 1.50 -0.94
C PHE A 89 -14.19 0.43 0.12
N ASN A 90 -13.48 -0.61 -0.28
CA ASN A 90 -13.05 -1.69 0.62
C ASN A 90 -11.81 -1.32 1.47
N GLU A 91 -11.06 -0.27 1.06
CA GLU A 91 -9.89 0.25 1.78
C GLU A 91 -9.91 1.77 1.87
N ILE A 92 -9.46 2.29 3.02
CA ILE A 92 -9.37 3.75 3.25
C ILE A 92 -8.35 4.41 2.31
N GLY A 93 -7.29 3.69 1.91
CA GLY A 93 -6.31 4.17 0.93
C GLY A 93 -6.96 4.47 -0.42
N ASN A 94 -7.85 3.58 -0.88
CA ASN A 94 -8.59 3.75 -2.12
C ASN A 94 -9.57 4.94 -2.05
N LEU A 95 -10.23 5.12 -0.89
CA LEU A 95 -11.06 6.31 -0.66
C LEU A 95 -10.22 7.58 -0.72
N LYS A 96 -9.05 7.65 -0.04
CA LYS A 96 -8.16 8.82 -0.07
C LYS A 96 -7.72 9.17 -1.50
N VAL A 97 -7.32 8.17 -2.29
CA VAL A 97 -6.96 8.38 -3.71
C VAL A 97 -8.17 8.87 -4.52
N HIS A 98 -9.37 8.33 -4.24
CA HIS A 98 -10.59 8.78 -4.88
C HIS A 98 -10.97 10.22 -4.52
N MET A 99 -10.79 10.64 -3.26
CA MET A 99 -11.06 12.03 -2.82
C MET A 99 -10.27 13.06 -3.63
N ASN A 100 -9.05 12.76 -4.06
CA ASN A 100 -8.27 13.63 -4.95
C ASN A 100 -8.97 13.93 -6.30
N LYS A 101 -9.94 13.10 -6.71
CA LYS A 101 -10.73 13.37 -7.94
C LYS A 101 -11.73 14.51 -7.75
N HIS A 102 -12.21 14.70 -6.52
CA HIS A 102 -13.11 15.80 -6.17
C HIS A 102 -12.36 17.11 -5.98
N GLU A 103 -11.07 17.05 -5.63
CA GLU A 103 -10.23 18.24 -5.55
C GLU A 103 -9.96 18.78 -6.96
N LYS A 104 -10.17 20.08 -7.16
CA LYS A 104 -9.89 20.77 -8.43
C LYS A 104 -8.38 20.94 -8.66
N GLU A 105 -7.61 21.04 -7.58
CA GLU A 105 -6.18 21.29 -7.63
C GLU A 105 -5.35 20.06 -7.98
N LYS A 106 -4.38 20.25 -8.86
CA LYS A 106 -3.38 19.25 -9.22
C LYS A 106 -2.14 19.43 -8.31
N LYS A 107 -2.12 18.77 -7.15
CA LYS A 107 -1.09 18.96 -6.11
C LYS A 107 0.31 18.44 -6.47
N PHE A 108 0.42 17.56 -7.44
CA PHE A 108 1.68 16.90 -7.82
C PHE A 108 2.25 17.51 -9.08
N LYS A 109 3.18 18.45 -8.94
CA LYS A 109 3.88 19.10 -10.06
C LYS A 109 5.05 18.26 -10.56
N CYS A 110 5.25 18.22 -11.88
CA CYS A 110 6.46 17.66 -12.48
C CYS A 110 7.64 18.61 -12.23
N GLN A 111 8.79 18.05 -11.85
CA GLN A 111 10.03 18.84 -11.67
C GLN A 111 10.78 19.10 -12.97
N PHE A 112 10.39 18.45 -14.06
CA PHE A 112 11.05 18.55 -15.36
C PHE A 112 10.21 19.34 -16.40
N CYS A 113 8.91 19.63 -16.12
CA CYS A 113 8.04 20.42 -16.97
C CYS A 113 6.86 20.98 -16.16
N ASP A 114 6.07 21.91 -16.77
CA ASP A 114 4.96 22.61 -16.09
C ASP A 114 3.70 21.77 -15.85
N LYS A 115 3.74 20.47 -16.16
CA LYS A 115 2.58 19.58 -15.98
C LYS A 115 2.37 19.24 -14.52
N SER A 116 1.08 19.21 -14.12
CA SER A 116 0.65 18.89 -12.77
C SER A 116 -0.41 17.79 -12.79
N TYR A 117 -0.41 16.94 -11.77
CA TYR A 117 -1.26 15.75 -11.66
C TYR A 117 -2.02 15.70 -10.34
N LYS A 118 -3.19 15.03 -10.33
CA LYS A 118 -4.01 14.83 -9.14
C LYS A 118 -3.51 13.69 -8.25
N SER A 119 -2.62 12.83 -8.73
CA SER A 119 -2.03 11.74 -7.95
C SER A 119 -0.55 11.55 -8.27
N ASN A 120 0.19 11.09 -7.25
CA ASN A 120 1.62 10.77 -7.41
C ASN A 120 1.86 9.61 -8.39
N GLY A 121 0.90 8.68 -8.53
CA GLY A 121 0.99 7.58 -9.49
C GLY A 121 1.07 8.09 -10.92
N HIS A 122 0.13 8.96 -11.34
CA HIS A 122 0.12 9.56 -12.67
C HIS A 122 1.34 10.46 -12.92
N LEU A 123 1.85 11.17 -11.88
CA LEU A 123 3.09 11.93 -12.00
C LEU A 123 4.29 11.01 -12.28
N LYS A 124 4.43 9.91 -11.52
CA LYS A 124 5.52 8.95 -11.72
C LYS A 124 5.47 8.32 -13.12
N GLU A 125 4.30 7.90 -13.56
CA GLU A 125 4.08 7.34 -14.89
C GLU A 125 4.49 8.35 -15.98
N HIS A 126 4.06 9.61 -15.86
CA HIS A 126 4.47 10.68 -16.75
C HIS A 126 5.99 10.89 -16.78
N ILE A 127 6.65 10.94 -15.62
CA ILE A 127 8.11 11.10 -15.53
C ILE A 127 8.81 9.92 -16.23
N ASN A 128 8.38 8.70 -15.97
CA ASN A 128 8.98 7.50 -16.57
C ASN A 128 8.84 7.49 -18.10
N ILE A 129 7.66 7.81 -18.62
CA ILE A 129 7.38 7.74 -20.06
C ILE A 129 8.02 8.92 -20.80
N ILE A 130 7.87 10.14 -20.26
CA ILE A 130 8.23 11.35 -21.01
C ILE A 130 9.68 11.78 -20.76
N HIS A 131 10.15 11.72 -19.51
CA HIS A 131 11.47 12.25 -19.16
C HIS A 131 12.54 11.17 -19.06
N LEU A 132 12.21 9.97 -18.56
CA LEU A 132 13.15 8.87 -18.41
C LEU A 132 13.08 7.86 -19.58
N LYS A 133 12.08 7.97 -20.48
CA LYS A 133 11.86 7.06 -21.63
C LYS A 133 11.88 5.57 -21.24
N LEU A 134 11.50 5.25 -20.01
CA LEU A 134 11.36 3.88 -19.54
C LEU A 134 10.03 3.30 -20.06
N LYS A 135 10.13 2.28 -20.92
CA LYS A 135 8.97 1.49 -21.38
C LYS A 135 8.63 0.38 -20.41
#